data_695d30e3d94a9b89cf7c8ea93a4c7f18
#
_entry.id   695d30e3d94a9b89cf7c8ea93a4c7f18
#
_cell.length_a   1.000
_cell.length_b   1.000
_cell.length_c   1.000
_cell.angle_alpha   90.00
_cell.angle_beta   90.00
_cell.angle_gamma   90.00
#
_symmetry.space_group_name_H-M   'P 1'
#
loop_
_entity.id
_entity.type
_entity.pdbx_description
1 polymer ?
#
loop_
_entity_poly.entity_id
_entity_poly.type
_entity_poly.pdbx_seq_one_letter_code
_entity_poly.pdbx_strand_id
1 'polypeptide(L)'
;MYYASQTDCAMKKIDRRKFMTTAAAAASFMIIPRHVLGGKGFTAPSDKVNVGLVGAGGKGKENVRDLFKLDDVQVTCLADPAEYWDLNRFYYKEKSGYSKVNRYIDFREMLSKETSLDAVLCATPDHLHAYVSMLSMQAGKHVYCEKPLTHNIHEAREVSKMAKKTGLATQMGNQLHSTPAIRNAVEYLRSGVIGKVKEVHSWVPATRWTNSLKEMPTAASPMPKGLNWDLWVGPRSNRPFNELYAPVTWRDFWEFGLGALGDFGCHDLDAATWGLELGLPAKIQVHPAGFSNADIIPYGEIGYFSFPDGNNGNEFIEVTWYSGGLYPKKPKQLPSDLVFSRRGAMYIGEKGVMVTGNGDTPKVFSDKTLVKSVEPTFKLPPTEGHHRDWINAIKGGPAASSNFEYGAHLTEITLLGVLSLRLGGALIEWDAKNMKAVGLPKADEYIRESERKGWELPKG
;
A
#
# COMPACT_ATOMS: atom_id res chain seq x y z
N MET A 1 -87.31 -13.96 26.00
CA MET A 1 -87.20 -12.60 26.55
C MET A 1 -85.66 -12.30 26.74
N TYR A 2 -85.11 -11.47 25.94
CA TYR A 2 -84.27 -10.33 26.22
C TYR A 2 -83.71 -9.78 24.90
N TYR A 3 -83.96 -8.51 24.69
CA TYR A 3 -83.67 -7.71 23.51
C TYR A 3 -82.18 -7.48 23.37
N ALA A 4 -81.67 -7.58 22.15
CA ALA A 4 -80.35 -7.08 21.75
C ALA A 4 -80.49 -5.65 21.18
N SER A 5 -79.82 -4.66 21.77
CA SER A 5 -79.78 -3.30 21.27
C SER A 5 -78.65 -3.19 20.23
N GLN A 6 -79.07 -2.83 19.02
CA GLN A 6 -78.12 -2.37 17.97
C GLN A 6 -77.68 -0.95 18.29
N THR A 7 -76.39 -0.76 18.42
CA THR A 7 -75.76 0.57 18.43
C THR A 7 -75.23 0.87 17.01
N ASP A 8 -75.89 1.75 16.32
CA ASP A 8 -75.50 2.33 15.04
C ASP A 8 -74.27 3.16 15.23
N CYS A 9 -73.10 2.70 14.63
CA CYS A 9 -71.86 3.48 14.53
C CYS A 9 -71.95 4.31 13.23
N ALA A 10 -72.44 5.53 13.32
CA ALA A 10 -72.47 6.47 12.22
C ALA A 10 -71.01 6.91 11.86
N MET A 11 -70.46 6.39 10.75
CA MET A 11 -69.25 6.89 10.16
C MET A 11 -69.46 8.34 9.70
N LYS A 12 -68.86 9.28 10.42
CA LYS A 12 -68.68 10.69 10.00
C LYS A 12 -67.94 10.74 8.68
N LYS A 13 -68.67 11.10 7.58
CA LYS A 13 -68.01 11.42 6.31
C LYS A 13 -66.99 12.57 6.50
N ILE A 14 -65.72 12.28 6.33
CA ILE A 14 -64.68 13.29 6.33
C ILE A 14 -64.89 14.10 5.05
N ASP A 15 -65.14 15.40 5.21
CA ASP A 15 -65.24 16.36 4.12
C ASP A 15 -63.91 16.47 3.37
N ARG A 16 -63.95 16.22 2.05
CA ARG A 16 -62.76 16.28 1.17
C ARG A 16 -62.01 17.59 1.26
N ARG A 17 -62.72 18.72 1.52
CA ARG A 17 -62.06 20.03 1.73
C ARG A 17 -61.31 20.10 3.06
N LYS A 18 -61.81 19.53 4.14
CA LYS A 18 -61.11 19.44 5.43
C LYS A 18 -59.92 18.51 5.35
N PHE A 19 -60.00 17.40 4.62
CA PHE A 19 -58.88 16.51 4.40
C PHE A 19 -57.76 17.20 3.61
N MET A 20 -58.08 17.95 2.55
CA MET A 20 -57.13 18.69 1.74
C MET A 20 -56.48 19.83 2.50
N THR A 21 -57.17 20.55 3.37
CA THR A 21 -56.62 21.62 4.21
C THR A 21 -55.74 21.08 5.34
N THR A 22 -56.10 19.92 5.91
CA THR A 22 -55.25 19.25 6.92
C THR A 22 -53.99 18.62 6.32
N ALA A 23 -54.10 18.06 5.11
CA ALA A 23 -52.96 17.54 4.35
C ALA A 23 -51.99 18.68 3.88
N ALA A 24 -52.52 19.83 3.51
CA ALA A 24 -51.72 21.02 3.15
C ALA A 24 -51.03 21.66 4.37
N ALA A 25 -51.62 21.58 5.56
CA ALA A 25 -51.00 22.05 6.79
C ALA A 25 -49.96 21.08 7.38
N ALA A 26 -50.02 19.78 7.00
CA ALA A 26 -49.01 18.78 7.37
C ALA A 26 -47.85 18.70 6.39
N ALA A 27 -47.92 19.35 5.23
CA ALA A 27 -46.78 19.62 4.37
C ALA A 27 -45.99 20.82 4.96
N SER A 28 -45.50 20.68 6.20
CA SER A 28 -44.38 21.46 6.66
C SER A 28 -43.30 21.21 5.64
N PHE A 29 -42.93 22.24 4.86
CA PHE A 29 -41.76 22.21 3.99
C PHE A 29 -40.57 21.83 4.87
N MET A 30 -40.22 20.56 4.86
CA MET A 30 -38.95 20.13 5.41
C MET A 30 -37.92 20.72 4.48
N ILE A 31 -37.40 21.89 4.84
CA ILE A 31 -36.23 22.47 4.14
C ILE A 31 -35.07 21.54 4.48
N ILE A 32 -34.91 20.53 3.63
CA ILE A 32 -33.72 19.66 3.73
C ILE A 32 -32.55 20.54 3.25
N PRO A 33 -31.58 20.84 4.12
CA PRO A 33 -30.43 21.65 3.73
C PRO A 33 -29.72 21.05 2.52
N ARG A 34 -29.19 21.87 1.61
CA ARG A 34 -28.54 21.43 0.37
C ARG A 34 -27.41 20.43 0.62
N HIS A 35 -26.69 20.52 1.74
CA HIS A 35 -25.65 19.58 2.12
C HIS A 35 -26.17 18.15 2.41
N VAL A 36 -27.47 17.98 2.59
CA VAL A 36 -28.12 16.66 2.77
C VAL A 36 -28.62 16.08 1.45
N LEU A 37 -29.05 16.93 0.52
CA LEU A 37 -29.63 16.53 -0.78
C LEU A 37 -28.56 16.37 -1.88
N GLY A 38 -27.35 16.86 -1.67
CA GLY A 38 -26.36 16.98 -2.73
C GLY A 38 -26.74 18.06 -3.75
N GLY A 39 -25.96 18.22 -4.79
CA GLY A 39 -26.17 19.20 -5.86
C GLY A 39 -24.90 20.01 -6.14
N LYS A 40 -24.98 21.01 -7.05
CA LYS A 40 -23.80 21.78 -7.49
C LYS A 40 -23.03 22.35 -6.29
N GLY A 41 -21.86 21.76 -6.01
CA GLY A 41 -20.95 22.13 -4.92
C GLY A 41 -21.18 21.41 -3.58
N PHE A 42 -22.09 20.39 -3.54
CA PHE A 42 -22.34 19.61 -2.32
C PHE A 42 -22.55 18.12 -2.67
N THR A 43 -21.77 17.24 -2.06
CA THR A 43 -21.96 15.78 -2.14
C THR A 43 -22.87 15.37 -0.99
N ALA A 44 -23.97 14.64 -1.30
CA ALA A 44 -24.86 14.11 -0.26
C ALA A 44 -24.06 13.13 0.65
N PRO A 45 -24.36 13.05 1.95
CA PRO A 45 -23.71 12.08 2.84
C PRO A 45 -23.82 10.64 2.37
N SER A 46 -24.93 10.27 1.69
CA SER A 46 -25.14 8.95 1.09
C SER A 46 -24.22 8.64 -0.09
N ASP A 47 -23.63 9.67 -0.71
CA ASP A 47 -22.80 9.55 -1.91
C ASP A 47 -21.30 9.58 -1.55
N LYS A 48 -20.98 9.72 -0.26
CA LYS A 48 -19.63 9.71 0.25
C LYS A 48 -19.16 8.29 0.55
N VAL A 49 -17.89 8.02 0.24
CA VAL A 49 -17.24 6.78 0.64
C VAL A 49 -16.80 6.90 2.11
N ASN A 50 -17.29 5.99 2.94
CA ASN A 50 -16.95 5.89 4.36
C ASN A 50 -15.69 5.06 4.54
N VAL A 51 -14.61 5.68 4.98
CA VAL A 51 -13.30 5.04 5.14
C VAL A 51 -12.97 4.86 6.62
N GLY A 52 -12.59 3.65 7.02
CA GLY A 52 -11.97 3.35 8.30
C GLY A 52 -10.45 3.34 8.16
N LEU A 53 -9.76 3.97 9.13
CA LEU A 53 -8.31 3.97 9.19
C LEU A 53 -7.82 2.89 10.16
N VAL A 54 -6.88 2.05 9.74
CA VAL A 54 -6.14 1.13 10.63
C VAL A 54 -4.67 1.51 10.64
N GLY A 55 -4.14 1.88 11.81
CA GLY A 55 -2.84 2.50 11.95
C GLY A 55 -2.90 4.02 11.82
N ALA A 56 -3.11 4.72 12.92
CA ALA A 56 -3.34 6.17 12.97
C ALA A 56 -2.05 7.00 13.08
N GLY A 57 -0.90 6.35 13.22
CA GLY A 57 0.41 7.00 13.26
C GLY A 57 0.94 7.44 11.89
N GLY A 58 2.16 7.93 11.84
CA GLY A 58 2.99 8.16 10.64
C GLY A 58 2.27 8.34 9.32
N LYS A 59 2.36 7.33 8.46
CA LYS A 59 1.79 7.37 7.10
C LYS A 59 0.27 7.38 7.08
N GLY A 60 -0.39 6.76 8.08
CA GLY A 60 -1.86 6.83 8.18
C GLY A 60 -2.39 8.26 8.22
N LYS A 61 -1.73 9.15 8.98
CA LYS A 61 -2.09 10.57 9.04
C LYS A 61 -1.92 11.29 7.70
N GLU A 62 -0.85 10.95 6.96
CA GLU A 62 -0.60 11.56 5.65
C GLU A 62 -1.68 11.16 4.66
N ASN A 63 -2.02 9.88 4.60
CA ASN A 63 -3.08 9.38 3.73
C ASN A 63 -4.43 10.00 4.04
N VAL A 64 -4.78 10.10 5.31
CA VAL A 64 -6.04 10.75 5.71
C VAL A 64 -6.07 12.23 5.31
N ARG A 65 -4.93 12.94 5.40
CA ARG A 65 -4.84 14.32 4.92
C ARG A 65 -5.11 14.43 3.43
N ASP A 66 -4.68 13.44 2.65
CA ASP A 66 -4.95 13.40 1.22
C ASP A 66 -6.41 13.03 0.93
N LEU A 67 -7.00 12.10 1.68
CA LEU A 67 -8.43 11.77 1.57
C LEU A 67 -9.32 12.98 1.91
N PHE A 68 -8.94 13.83 2.86
CA PHE A 68 -9.72 15.04 3.21
C PHE A 68 -9.75 16.11 2.12
N LYS A 69 -8.92 16.00 1.10
CA LYS A 69 -9.01 16.87 -0.08
C LYS A 69 -10.13 16.46 -1.03
N LEU A 70 -10.76 15.30 -0.79
CA LEU A 70 -11.78 14.70 -1.62
C LEU A 70 -13.16 14.93 -0.97
N ASP A 71 -14.03 15.69 -1.64
CA ASP A 71 -15.35 16.09 -1.11
C ASP A 71 -16.33 14.93 -0.93
N ASP A 72 -16.08 13.82 -1.64
CA ASP A 72 -16.90 12.62 -1.68
C ASP A 72 -16.34 11.47 -0.83
N VAL A 73 -15.47 11.78 0.13
CA VAL A 73 -14.88 10.84 1.09
C VAL A 73 -15.06 11.36 2.51
N GLN A 74 -15.27 10.48 3.44
CA GLN A 74 -15.20 10.78 4.86
C GLN A 74 -14.53 9.65 5.64
N VAL A 75 -13.65 10.01 6.57
CA VAL A 75 -13.09 9.06 7.54
C VAL A 75 -14.03 9.02 8.73
N THR A 76 -14.66 7.87 8.97
CA THR A 76 -15.72 7.71 10.00
C THR A 76 -15.23 7.05 11.27
N CYS A 77 -14.18 6.24 11.18
CA CYS A 77 -13.61 5.53 12.32
C CYS A 77 -12.10 5.27 12.14
N LEU A 78 -11.46 4.95 13.24
CA LEU A 78 -10.06 4.54 13.24
C LEU A 78 -9.80 3.44 14.29
N ALA A 79 -8.80 2.60 14.01
CA ALA A 79 -8.28 1.61 14.94
C ALA A 79 -6.75 1.73 15.04
N ASP A 80 -6.25 1.83 16.28
CA ASP A 80 -4.82 1.81 16.58
C ASP A 80 -4.62 1.26 17.99
N PRO A 81 -3.73 0.25 18.19
CA PRO A 81 -3.46 -0.31 19.50
C PRO A 81 -2.77 0.67 20.45
N ALA A 82 -2.35 1.83 19.98
CA ALA A 82 -1.70 2.87 20.75
C ALA A 82 -2.58 4.12 20.85
N GLU A 83 -3.33 4.25 21.96
CA GLU A 83 -4.20 5.40 22.21
C GLU A 83 -3.45 6.76 22.24
N TYR A 84 -2.16 6.75 22.65
CA TYR A 84 -1.34 7.96 22.70
C TYR A 84 -0.93 8.49 21.31
N TRP A 85 -1.06 7.68 20.27
CA TRP A 85 -1.04 8.16 18.89
C TRP A 85 -2.33 8.90 18.57
N ASP A 86 -2.77 9.67 19.54
CA ASP A 86 -3.90 10.52 19.38
C ASP A 86 -3.65 11.48 18.21
N LEU A 87 -4.49 11.39 17.22
CA LEU A 87 -4.50 12.28 16.07
C LEU A 87 -4.59 13.74 16.49
N ASN A 88 -5.16 14.04 17.65
CA ASN A 88 -5.20 15.38 18.23
C ASN A 88 -3.80 15.94 18.54
N ARG A 89 -2.81 15.10 18.82
CA ARG A 89 -1.46 15.53 19.19
C ARG A 89 -0.65 16.06 18.01
N PHE A 90 -0.94 15.62 16.78
CA PHE A 90 -0.03 15.81 15.66
C PHE A 90 -0.48 16.82 14.60
N TYR A 91 -1.77 17.00 14.32
CA TYR A 91 -2.19 17.89 13.22
C TYR A 91 -3.64 18.35 13.27
N TYR A 92 -4.46 17.89 14.24
CA TYR A 92 -5.90 17.94 14.06
C TYR A 92 -6.65 18.67 15.16
N LYS A 93 -5.96 19.46 15.98
CA LYS A 93 -6.61 20.20 17.08
C LYS A 93 -7.73 21.13 16.62
N GLU A 94 -7.65 21.66 15.41
CA GLU A 94 -8.51 22.76 15.01
C GLU A 94 -9.28 22.57 13.69
N LYS A 95 -8.91 21.63 12.82
CA LYS A 95 -9.52 21.51 11.48
C LYS A 95 -10.04 20.13 11.13
N SER A 96 -9.74 19.14 11.93
CA SER A 96 -9.98 17.77 11.54
C SER A 96 -11.30 17.32 12.10
N GLY A 97 -12.23 16.96 11.48
CA GLY A 97 -13.39 16.21 11.97
C GLY A 97 -13.05 14.92 12.77
N TYR A 98 -11.77 14.68 13.11
CA TYR A 98 -11.29 13.52 13.87
C TYR A 98 -11.81 13.41 15.30
N SER A 99 -12.12 14.53 15.96
CA SER A 99 -12.81 14.50 17.25
C SER A 99 -14.19 13.85 17.18
N LYS A 100 -14.72 13.63 15.98
CA LYS A 100 -16.04 13.04 15.72
C LYS A 100 -15.99 11.60 15.25
N VAL A 101 -14.78 11.01 14.99
CA VAL A 101 -14.67 9.63 14.52
C VAL A 101 -14.70 8.66 15.69
N ASN A 102 -15.27 7.47 15.46
CA ASN A 102 -15.26 6.39 16.43
C ASN A 102 -13.83 5.81 16.52
N ARG A 103 -13.40 5.47 17.74
CA ARG A 103 -12.06 4.96 18.00
C ARG A 103 -12.10 3.56 18.57
N TYR A 104 -11.21 2.74 18.07
CA TYR A 104 -11.03 1.35 18.46
C TYR A 104 -9.55 1.07 18.74
N ILE A 105 -9.28 0.16 19.65
CA ILE A 105 -7.92 -0.36 19.90
C ILE A 105 -7.65 -1.51 18.92
N ASP A 106 -8.66 -2.34 18.68
CA ASP A 106 -8.61 -3.51 17.81
C ASP A 106 -9.41 -3.26 16.53
N PHE A 107 -8.75 -3.39 15.38
CA PHE A 107 -9.39 -3.20 14.08
C PHE A 107 -10.47 -4.25 13.77
N ARG A 108 -10.40 -5.44 14.39
CA ARG A 108 -11.41 -6.49 14.25
C ARG A 108 -12.73 -6.06 14.91
N GLU A 109 -12.63 -5.37 16.03
CA GLU A 109 -13.79 -4.75 16.69
C GLU A 109 -14.38 -3.64 15.82
N MET A 110 -13.53 -2.78 15.24
CA MET A 110 -13.96 -1.75 14.30
C MET A 110 -14.75 -2.36 13.13
N LEU A 111 -14.18 -3.38 12.45
CA LEU A 111 -14.84 -4.05 11.32
C LEU A 111 -16.19 -4.66 11.70
N SER A 112 -16.35 -5.18 12.92
CA SER A 112 -17.59 -5.79 13.36
C SER A 112 -18.69 -4.78 13.74
N LYS A 113 -18.30 -3.60 14.22
CA LYS A 113 -19.24 -2.57 14.73
C LYS A 113 -19.60 -1.51 13.69
N GLU A 114 -18.69 -1.17 12.79
CA GLU A 114 -18.90 -0.11 11.79
C GLU A 114 -19.53 -0.66 10.51
N THR A 115 -20.84 -0.91 10.58
CA THR A 115 -21.62 -1.51 9.48
C THR A 115 -21.71 -0.60 8.24
N SER A 116 -21.65 0.72 8.43
CA SER A 116 -21.71 1.72 7.36
C SER A 116 -20.38 1.95 6.64
N LEU A 117 -19.33 1.23 7.03
CA LEU A 117 -18.01 1.34 6.43
C LEU A 117 -18.01 0.78 5.01
N ASP A 118 -17.49 1.51 4.04
CA ASP A 118 -17.32 1.06 2.66
C ASP A 118 -15.92 0.52 2.40
N ALA A 119 -14.92 1.14 3.02
CA ALA A 119 -13.53 0.88 2.73
C ALA A 119 -12.61 1.01 3.97
N VAL A 120 -11.47 0.33 3.92
CA VAL A 120 -10.43 0.38 4.94
C VAL A 120 -9.12 0.88 4.32
N LEU A 121 -8.49 1.84 4.98
CA LEU A 121 -7.12 2.25 4.72
C LEU A 121 -6.22 1.66 5.79
N CYS A 122 -5.32 0.75 5.40
CA CYS A 122 -4.33 0.13 6.26
C CYS A 122 -2.98 0.85 6.14
N ALA A 123 -2.46 1.34 7.27
CA ALA A 123 -1.15 1.98 7.39
C ALA A 123 -0.44 1.55 8.69
N THR A 124 -0.56 0.29 9.03
CA THR A 124 0.11 -0.36 10.16
C THR A 124 1.60 -0.61 9.86
N PRO A 125 2.39 -1.16 10.79
CA PRO A 125 3.65 -1.81 10.44
C PRO A 125 3.44 -2.99 9.48
N ASP A 126 4.48 -3.32 8.70
CA ASP A 126 4.42 -4.27 7.57
C ASP A 126 3.81 -5.62 7.93
N HIS A 127 4.15 -6.15 9.11
CA HIS A 127 3.71 -7.46 9.60
C HIS A 127 2.20 -7.62 9.85
N LEU A 128 1.44 -6.51 9.82
CA LEU A 128 -0.02 -6.51 9.99
C LEU A 128 -0.78 -6.28 8.67
N HIS A 129 -0.09 -5.86 7.60
CA HIS A 129 -0.71 -5.45 6.34
C HIS A 129 -1.62 -6.54 5.74
N ALA A 130 -1.13 -7.78 5.67
CA ALA A 130 -1.89 -8.90 5.12
C ALA A 130 -3.16 -9.18 5.94
N TYR A 131 -3.05 -9.20 7.26
CA TYR A 131 -4.17 -9.51 8.17
C TYR A 131 -5.27 -8.47 8.10
N VAL A 132 -4.91 -7.19 8.17
CA VAL A 132 -5.86 -6.09 8.04
C VAL A 132 -6.53 -6.12 6.67
N SER A 133 -5.77 -6.30 5.60
CA SER A 133 -6.28 -6.32 4.24
C SER A 133 -7.24 -7.49 4.02
N MET A 134 -6.87 -8.71 4.43
CA MET A 134 -7.67 -9.90 4.19
C MET A 134 -8.94 -9.92 5.03
N LEU A 135 -8.87 -9.54 6.32
CA LEU A 135 -10.06 -9.45 7.17
C LEU A 135 -11.03 -8.35 6.71
N SER A 136 -10.50 -7.23 6.19
CA SER A 136 -11.31 -6.18 5.59
C SER A 136 -12.02 -6.66 4.32
N MET A 137 -11.32 -7.33 3.41
CA MET A 137 -11.93 -7.91 2.20
C MET A 137 -12.95 -9.01 2.54
N GLN A 138 -12.69 -9.82 3.57
CA GLN A 138 -13.62 -10.83 4.08
C GLN A 138 -14.92 -10.20 4.62
N ALA A 139 -14.80 -9.02 5.24
CA ALA A 139 -15.93 -8.20 5.68
C ALA A 139 -16.59 -7.40 4.54
N GLY A 140 -16.23 -7.65 3.27
CA GLY A 140 -16.78 -6.98 2.10
C GLY A 140 -16.34 -5.53 1.94
N LYS A 141 -15.23 -5.12 2.54
CA LYS A 141 -14.73 -3.75 2.47
C LYS A 141 -13.65 -3.61 1.41
N HIS A 142 -13.69 -2.52 0.63
CA HIS A 142 -12.62 -2.10 -0.26
C HIS A 142 -11.36 -1.78 0.54
N VAL A 143 -10.17 -1.98 -0.01
CA VAL A 143 -8.92 -1.84 0.76
C VAL A 143 -7.88 -1.00 0.04
N TYR A 144 -7.34 -0.02 0.76
CA TYR A 144 -6.06 0.60 0.48
C TYR A 144 -5.07 0.11 1.54
N CYS A 145 -3.93 -0.42 1.14
CA CYS A 145 -2.89 -0.86 2.07
C CYS A 145 -1.54 -0.24 1.72
N GLU A 146 -0.85 0.34 2.71
CA GLU A 146 0.50 0.86 2.50
C GLU A 146 1.45 -0.22 2.00
N LYS A 147 2.51 0.22 1.34
CA LYS A 147 3.61 -0.63 0.87
C LYS A 147 4.61 -0.94 2.02
N PRO A 148 5.30 -2.10 1.95
CA PRO A 148 5.03 -3.24 1.07
C PRO A 148 3.68 -3.87 1.39
N LEU A 149 3.02 -4.43 0.38
CA LEU A 149 1.65 -4.93 0.56
C LEU A 149 1.55 -6.00 1.65
N THR A 150 2.60 -6.78 1.86
CA THR A 150 2.67 -7.87 2.83
C THR A 150 4.09 -8.06 3.35
N HIS A 151 4.23 -8.86 4.41
CA HIS A 151 5.51 -9.11 5.06
C HIS A 151 6.24 -10.36 4.52
N ASN A 152 5.54 -11.33 3.95
CA ASN A 152 6.13 -12.51 3.34
C ASN A 152 5.46 -12.86 2.01
N ILE A 153 6.10 -13.75 1.24
CA ILE A 153 5.68 -14.11 -0.12
C ILE A 153 4.31 -14.83 -0.13
N HIS A 154 4.09 -15.73 0.82
CA HIS A 154 2.82 -16.44 0.94
C HIS A 154 1.66 -15.47 1.15
N GLU A 155 1.82 -14.49 2.04
CA GLU A 155 0.83 -13.43 2.29
C GLU A 155 0.51 -12.64 1.00
N ALA A 156 1.53 -12.29 0.20
CA ALA A 156 1.34 -11.54 -1.05
C ALA A 156 0.42 -12.29 -2.02
N ARG A 157 0.63 -13.58 -2.16
CA ARG A 157 -0.20 -14.42 -3.04
C ARG A 157 -1.61 -14.62 -2.51
N GLU A 158 -1.78 -14.82 -1.20
CA GLU A 158 -3.11 -14.98 -0.61
C GLU A 158 -3.92 -13.67 -0.66
N VAL A 159 -3.29 -12.51 -0.44
CA VAL A 159 -3.93 -11.19 -0.57
C VAL A 159 -4.38 -10.94 -2.02
N SER A 160 -3.52 -11.22 -3.00
CA SER A 160 -3.86 -11.11 -4.44
C SER A 160 -5.02 -12.03 -4.83
N LYS A 161 -4.98 -13.27 -4.36
CA LYS A 161 -6.02 -14.27 -4.62
C LYS A 161 -7.37 -13.85 -4.02
N MET A 162 -7.38 -13.33 -2.79
CA MET A 162 -8.60 -12.84 -2.15
C MET A 162 -9.14 -11.60 -2.87
N ALA A 163 -8.28 -10.65 -3.26
CA ALA A 163 -8.70 -9.48 -4.03
C ALA A 163 -9.39 -9.88 -5.34
N LYS A 164 -8.82 -10.83 -6.07
CA LYS A 164 -9.40 -11.36 -7.30
C LYS A 164 -10.74 -12.08 -7.05
N LYS A 165 -10.84 -12.87 -5.99
CA LYS A 165 -12.05 -13.62 -5.63
C LYS A 165 -13.20 -12.70 -5.21
N THR A 166 -12.90 -11.63 -4.46
CA THR A 166 -13.94 -10.71 -3.95
C THR A 166 -14.35 -9.63 -4.96
N GLY A 167 -13.48 -9.30 -5.92
CA GLY A 167 -13.72 -8.24 -6.89
C GLY A 167 -13.77 -6.83 -6.27
N LEU A 168 -13.32 -6.69 -5.02
CA LEU A 168 -13.32 -5.41 -4.32
C LEU A 168 -12.26 -4.46 -4.91
N ALA A 169 -12.52 -3.16 -4.88
CA ALA A 169 -11.54 -2.15 -5.27
C ALA A 169 -10.39 -2.13 -4.26
N THR A 170 -9.18 -2.39 -4.73
CA THR A 170 -7.97 -2.44 -3.91
C THR A 170 -6.90 -1.52 -4.46
N GLN A 171 -6.01 -1.02 -3.60
CA GLN A 171 -4.85 -0.21 -3.99
C GLN A 171 -3.71 -0.37 -2.99
N MET A 172 -2.50 -0.60 -3.50
CA MET A 172 -1.28 -0.52 -2.70
C MET A 172 -0.81 0.94 -2.57
N GLY A 173 -0.27 1.30 -1.43
CA GLY A 173 0.19 2.65 -1.10
C GLY A 173 1.58 3.02 -1.65
N ASN A 174 1.90 2.67 -2.88
CA ASN A 174 3.10 3.14 -3.57
C ASN A 174 2.81 4.43 -4.37
N GLN A 175 2.48 5.52 -3.69
CA GLN A 175 1.92 6.76 -4.26
C GLN A 175 2.71 7.32 -5.45
N LEU A 176 4.02 7.07 -5.54
CA LEU A 176 4.86 7.49 -6.66
C LEU A 176 4.39 6.90 -8.01
N HIS A 177 3.71 5.74 -8.01
CA HIS A 177 3.11 5.10 -9.17
C HIS A 177 2.22 6.04 -10.01
N SER A 178 1.48 6.93 -9.34
CA SER A 178 0.58 7.88 -9.99
C SER A 178 1.24 9.23 -10.32
N THR A 179 2.56 9.38 -10.05
CA THR A 179 3.26 10.64 -10.35
C THR A 179 3.69 10.72 -11.81
N PRO A 180 3.81 11.93 -12.37
CA PRO A 180 4.34 12.11 -13.71
C PRO A 180 5.71 11.48 -13.95
N ALA A 181 6.59 11.48 -12.92
CA ALA A 181 7.93 10.92 -13.03
C ALA A 181 7.93 9.43 -13.35
N ILE A 182 7.19 8.62 -12.59
CA ILE A 182 7.06 7.17 -12.84
C ILE A 182 6.30 6.91 -14.13
N ARG A 183 5.19 7.60 -14.35
CA ARG A 183 4.35 7.41 -15.54
C ARG A 183 5.10 7.74 -16.83
N ASN A 184 5.83 8.87 -16.86
CA ASN A 184 6.66 9.21 -18.01
C ASN A 184 7.76 8.16 -18.25
N ALA A 185 8.40 7.65 -17.20
CA ALA A 185 9.40 6.59 -17.35
C ALA A 185 8.79 5.34 -17.99
N VAL A 186 7.61 4.92 -17.55
CA VAL A 186 6.86 3.79 -18.14
C VAL A 186 6.50 4.06 -19.60
N GLU A 187 5.99 5.25 -19.93
CA GLU A 187 5.65 5.62 -21.30
C GLU A 187 6.88 5.58 -22.22
N TYR A 188 8.03 6.05 -21.77
CA TYR A 188 9.29 6.01 -22.51
C TYR A 188 9.77 4.57 -22.73
N LEU A 189 9.74 3.74 -21.69
CA LEU A 189 10.15 2.34 -21.78
C LEU A 189 9.26 1.56 -22.76
N ARG A 190 7.93 1.67 -22.63
CA ARG A 190 6.97 0.99 -23.52
C ARG A 190 7.02 1.51 -24.95
N SER A 191 7.44 2.75 -25.15
CA SER A 191 7.66 3.32 -26.49
C SER A 191 8.95 2.83 -27.14
N GLY A 192 9.79 2.07 -26.44
CA GLY A 192 11.07 1.56 -26.97
C GLY A 192 12.08 2.67 -27.30
N VAL A 193 12.02 3.80 -26.60
CA VAL A 193 12.87 4.99 -26.86
C VAL A 193 14.37 4.67 -26.83
N ILE A 194 14.78 3.76 -25.96
CA ILE A 194 16.18 3.31 -25.86
C ILE A 194 16.41 1.92 -26.46
N GLY A 195 15.45 1.41 -27.26
CA GLY A 195 15.48 0.04 -27.77
C GLY A 195 15.19 -0.99 -26.69
N LYS A 196 15.54 -2.25 -26.95
CA LYS A 196 15.38 -3.34 -25.99
C LYS A 196 16.26 -3.08 -24.75
N VAL A 197 15.65 -3.05 -23.58
CA VAL A 197 16.38 -2.85 -22.30
C VAL A 197 17.03 -4.16 -21.88
N LYS A 198 18.27 -4.08 -21.45
CA LYS A 198 19.08 -5.24 -20.98
C LYS A 198 19.44 -5.14 -19.51
N GLU A 199 19.68 -3.92 -19.03
CA GLU A 199 20.08 -3.67 -17.65
C GLU A 199 19.26 -2.51 -17.06
N VAL A 200 18.90 -2.67 -15.80
CA VAL A 200 18.27 -1.65 -14.97
C VAL A 200 19.06 -1.50 -13.67
N HIS A 201 19.32 -0.28 -13.28
CA HIS A 201 19.92 0.03 -11.98
C HIS A 201 18.99 0.99 -11.23
N SER A 202 18.64 0.65 -9.99
CA SER A 202 17.81 1.49 -9.13
C SER A 202 18.54 1.74 -7.81
N TRP A 203 18.62 2.99 -7.37
CA TRP A 203 19.36 3.35 -6.15
C TRP A 203 18.57 4.31 -5.27
N VAL A 204 18.73 4.11 -3.94
CA VAL A 204 18.12 4.96 -2.90
C VAL A 204 19.13 5.25 -1.79
N PRO A 205 19.05 6.41 -1.13
CA PRO A 205 19.92 6.72 0.00
C PRO A 205 19.47 6.05 1.31
N ALA A 206 18.49 5.15 1.25
CA ALA A 206 17.90 4.53 2.42
C ALA A 206 18.89 3.66 3.16
N THR A 207 18.87 3.76 4.48
CA THR A 207 19.68 2.97 5.41
C THR A 207 18.77 2.45 6.53
N ARG A 208 19.27 1.52 7.31
CA ARG A 208 18.67 1.16 8.59
C ARG A 208 18.50 2.42 9.46
N TRP A 209 17.42 2.51 10.23
CA TRP A 209 17.08 3.67 11.06
C TRP A 209 18.03 3.85 12.24
N THR A 210 18.41 2.75 12.91
CA THR A 210 19.30 2.77 14.07
C THR A 210 20.67 2.21 13.69
N ASN A 211 21.59 3.08 13.32
CA ASN A 211 22.91 2.68 12.82
C ASN A 211 23.74 1.89 13.83
N SER A 212 23.59 2.19 15.13
CA SER A 212 24.34 1.55 16.24
C SER A 212 23.76 0.20 16.67
N LEU A 213 22.61 -0.23 16.13
CA LEU A 213 21.96 -1.48 16.51
C LEU A 213 22.82 -2.69 16.10
N LYS A 214 23.22 -3.53 17.07
CA LYS A 214 24.04 -4.74 16.86
C LYS A 214 23.42 -6.01 17.41
N GLU A 215 22.42 -5.89 18.27
CA GLU A 215 21.76 -7.02 18.91
C GLU A 215 20.29 -6.70 19.20
N MET A 216 19.49 -7.74 19.35
CA MET A 216 18.11 -7.60 19.79
C MET A 216 18.06 -7.02 21.20
N PRO A 217 17.14 -6.08 21.48
CA PRO A 217 16.94 -5.59 22.82
C PRO A 217 16.42 -6.75 23.70
N THR A 218 17.19 -7.07 24.74
CA THR A 218 16.86 -8.15 25.70
C THR A 218 16.12 -7.65 26.93
N ALA A 219 16.33 -6.38 27.30
CA ALA A 219 15.66 -5.76 28.45
C ALA A 219 14.27 -5.24 28.03
N ALA A 220 13.28 -5.43 28.92
CA ALA A 220 11.98 -4.80 28.76
C ALA A 220 12.10 -3.29 29.07
N SER A 221 11.47 -2.46 28.26
CA SER A 221 11.24 -1.04 28.58
C SER A 221 9.90 -0.86 29.27
N PRO A 222 9.72 0.24 30.05
CA PRO A 222 8.42 0.56 30.60
C PRO A 222 7.36 0.69 29.50
N MET A 223 6.25 -0.02 29.66
CA MET A 223 5.15 0.04 28.70
C MET A 223 4.53 1.45 28.68
N PRO A 224 4.43 2.12 27.54
CA PRO A 224 3.70 3.37 27.43
C PRO A 224 2.23 3.20 27.84
N LYS A 225 1.71 4.15 28.61
CA LYS A 225 0.29 4.15 28.97
C LYS A 225 -0.56 4.22 27.71
N GLY A 226 -1.58 3.36 27.60
CA GLY A 226 -2.48 3.33 26.46
C GLY A 226 -1.93 2.56 25.25
N LEU A 227 -0.86 1.77 25.39
CA LEU A 227 -0.42 0.83 24.36
C LEU A 227 -0.90 -0.59 24.68
N ASN A 228 -1.66 -1.16 23.78
CA ASN A 228 -1.92 -2.61 23.77
C ASN A 228 -0.85 -3.31 22.93
N TRP A 229 0.20 -3.77 23.63
CA TRP A 229 1.36 -4.39 23.00
C TRP A 229 1.02 -5.72 22.31
N ASP A 230 0.11 -6.49 22.86
CA ASP A 230 -0.33 -7.76 22.27
C ASP A 230 -0.96 -7.56 20.88
N LEU A 231 -1.82 -6.57 20.75
CA LEU A 231 -2.41 -6.20 19.44
C LEU A 231 -1.38 -5.61 18.49
N TRP A 232 -0.39 -4.85 19.01
CA TRP A 232 0.68 -4.29 18.19
C TRP A 232 1.59 -5.39 17.61
N VAL A 233 1.97 -6.38 18.42
CA VAL A 233 2.76 -7.55 17.98
C VAL A 233 1.98 -8.40 16.98
N GLY A 234 0.67 -8.51 17.16
CA GLY A 234 -0.22 -9.18 16.21
C GLY A 234 0.14 -10.65 15.97
N PRO A 235 0.41 -11.04 14.71
CA PRO A 235 0.71 -12.42 14.33
C PRO A 235 2.09 -12.90 14.76
N ARG A 236 2.97 -12.00 15.20
CA ARG A 236 4.36 -12.32 15.52
C ARG A 236 4.49 -12.91 16.93
N SER A 237 5.61 -13.57 17.17
CA SER A 237 5.91 -14.18 18.46
C SER A 237 5.84 -13.17 19.60
N ASN A 238 5.17 -13.52 20.69
CA ASN A 238 5.04 -12.62 21.83
C ASN A 238 6.41 -12.35 22.46
N ARG A 239 6.67 -11.07 22.79
CA ARG A 239 7.91 -10.60 23.40
C ARG A 239 7.67 -9.40 24.31
N PRO A 240 8.56 -9.14 25.27
CA PRO A 240 8.50 -7.92 26.06
C PRO A 240 8.58 -6.67 25.20
N PHE A 241 7.88 -5.62 25.58
CA PHE A 241 8.00 -4.32 24.92
C PHE A 241 9.40 -3.75 25.11
N ASN A 242 9.93 -3.16 24.03
CA ASN A 242 11.11 -2.32 24.09
C ASN A 242 10.89 -1.08 23.19
N GLU A 243 11.37 0.08 23.66
CA GLU A 243 11.20 1.36 22.95
C GLU A 243 11.89 1.41 21.59
N LEU A 244 12.83 0.51 21.30
CA LEU A 244 13.44 0.35 19.99
C LEU A 244 12.49 -0.28 18.96
N TYR A 245 11.41 -0.95 19.38
CA TYR A 245 10.47 -1.50 18.40
C TYR A 245 9.48 -0.44 17.88
N ALA A 246 8.97 0.40 18.76
CA ALA A 246 7.92 1.36 18.40
C ALA A 246 8.31 2.79 18.83
N PRO A 247 7.94 3.81 18.04
CA PRO A 247 6.96 3.79 16.96
C PRO A 247 7.54 3.65 15.54
N VAL A 248 8.84 3.79 15.31
CA VAL A 248 9.42 3.92 13.94
C VAL A 248 10.42 2.81 13.64
N THR A 249 11.26 2.50 14.61
CA THR A 249 12.45 1.65 14.42
C THR A 249 12.15 0.15 14.32
N TRP A 250 10.89 -0.26 14.40
CA TRP A 250 10.43 -1.60 14.06
C TRP A 250 10.93 -2.06 12.67
N ARG A 251 11.16 -1.12 11.77
CA ARG A 251 11.71 -1.35 10.43
C ARG A 251 13.09 -1.97 10.43
N ASP A 252 13.82 -1.89 11.55
CA ASP A 252 15.17 -2.43 11.71
C ASP A 252 15.21 -3.92 12.09
N PHE A 253 14.04 -4.50 12.34
CA PHE A 253 13.90 -5.89 12.81
C PHE A 253 13.10 -6.73 11.82
N TRP A 254 13.68 -7.86 11.40
CA TRP A 254 13.04 -8.79 10.46
C TRP A 254 11.66 -9.30 10.90
N GLU A 255 11.40 -9.29 12.20
CA GLU A 255 10.10 -9.69 12.75
C GLU A 255 8.96 -8.77 12.35
N PHE A 256 9.23 -7.48 12.15
CA PHE A 256 8.21 -6.43 11.98
C PHE A 256 8.32 -5.67 10.66
N GLY A 257 9.53 -5.58 10.11
CA GLY A 257 9.83 -4.82 8.91
C GLY A 257 10.76 -5.57 7.95
N LEU A 258 11.07 -4.95 6.83
CA LEU A 258 11.71 -5.58 5.69
C LEU A 258 12.93 -4.81 5.16
N GLY A 259 13.42 -3.84 5.93
CA GLY A 259 14.59 -3.05 5.56
C GLY A 259 14.37 -2.10 4.38
N ALA A 260 15.48 -1.62 3.82
CA ALA A 260 15.42 -0.63 2.75
C ALA A 260 14.78 -1.21 1.48
N LEU A 261 15.05 -2.48 1.14
CA LEU A 261 14.46 -3.11 -0.04
C LEU A 261 12.94 -3.27 0.10
N GLY A 262 12.45 -3.71 1.24
CA GLY A 262 11.01 -3.81 1.49
C GLY A 262 10.32 -2.43 1.53
N ASP A 263 10.92 -1.47 2.22
CA ASP A 263 10.34 -0.14 2.41
C ASP A 263 10.38 0.73 1.14
N PHE A 264 11.42 0.59 0.29
CA PHE A 264 11.61 1.42 -0.91
C PHE A 264 11.46 0.65 -2.22
N GLY A 265 11.69 -0.67 -2.25
CA GLY A 265 11.64 -1.46 -3.49
C GLY A 265 10.33 -1.32 -4.26
N CYS A 266 9.19 -1.28 -3.55
CA CYS A 266 7.89 -1.04 -4.18
C CYS A 266 7.72 0.35 -4.82
N HIS A 267 8.61 1.29 -4.57
CA HIS A 267 8.64 2.59 -5.24
C HIS A 267 9.66 2.62 -6.37
N ASP A 268 10.84 2.06 -6.15
CA ASP A 268 12.00 2.29 -7.00
C ASP A 268 12.20 1.20 -8.06
N LEU A 269 11.58 0.02 -7.87
CA LEU A 269 11.47 -1.02 -8.90
C LEU A 269 10.16 -0.91 -9.71
N ASP A 270 9.24 -0.04 -9.31
CA ASP A 270 7.91 0.11 -9.89
C ASP A 270 7.96 0.46 -11.39
N ALA A 271 8.71 1.49 -11.78
CA ALA A 271 8.81 1.91 -13.18
C ALA A 271 9.41 0.82 -14.08
N ALA A 272 10.39 0.05 -13.57
CA ALA A 272 10.96 -1.08 -14.29
C ALA A 272 9.95 -2.22 -14.44
N THR A 273 9.32 -2.62 -13.33
CA THR A 273 8.32 -3.69 -13.31
C THR A 273 7.14 -3.39 -14.23
N TRP A 274 6.60 -2.18 -14.15
CA TRP A 274 5.45 -1.75 -14.94
C TRP A 274 5.82 -1.44 -16.40
N GLY A 275 6.93 -0.73 -16.61
CA GLY A 275 7.34 -0.27 -17.94
C GLY A 275 7.86 -1.40 -18.83
N LEU A 276 8.57 -2.36 -18.26
CA LEU A 276 9.13 -3.51 -18.96
C LEU A 276 8.26 -4.77 -18.84
N GLU A 277 7.11 -4.67 -18.16
CA GLU A 277 6.18 -5.79 -17.90
C GLU A 277 6.91 -7.02 -17.32
N LEU A 278 7.82 -6.77 -16.35
CA LEU A 278 8.63 -7.80 -15.77
C LEU A 278 7.76 -8.84 -15.05
N GLY A 279 8.01 -10.11 -15.34
CA GLY A 279 7.49 -11.23 -14.56
C GLY A 279 8.18 -11.35 -13.19
N LEU A 280 8.21 -12.55 -12.62
CA LEU A 280 9.03 -12.81 -11.44
C LEU A 280 10.47 -13.14 -11.86
N PRO A 281 11.48 -12.73 -11.09
CA PRO A 281 12.86 -13.05 -11.38
C PRO A 281 13.12 -14.54 -11.19
N ALA A 282 13.93 -15.13 -12.07
CA ALA A 282 14.35 -16.53 -11.97
C ALA A 282 15.51 -16.72 -11.00
N LYS A 283 16.39 -15.70 -10.90
CA LYS A 283 17.56 -15.71 -10.00
C LYS A 283 17.63 -14.41 -9.23
N ILE A 284 17.91 -14.53 -7.93
CA ILE A 284 18.00 -13.40 -7.03
C ILE A 284 19.17 -13.60 -6.08
N GLN A 285 20.01 -12.58 -5.94
CA GLN A 285 21.05 -12.56 -4.91
C GLN A 285 21.21 -11.15 -4.35
N VAL A 286 21.09 -11.00 -3.02
CA VAL A 286 21.22 -9.71 -2.35
C VAL A 286 22.29 -9.80 -1.26
N HIS A 287 23.30 -8.96 -1.37
CA HIS A 287 24.39 -8.90 -0.41
C HIS A 287 24.16 -7.78 0.60
N PRO A 288 24.22 -8.08 1.91
CA PRO A 288 24.11 -7.05 2.94
C PRO A 288 25.35 -6.16 2.96
N ALA A 289 25.16 -4.87 3.21
CA ALA A 289 26.21 -3.91 3.53
C ALA A 289 26.09 -3.52 5.01
N GLY A 290 27.22 -3.56 5.71
CA GLY A 290 27.27 -3.34 7.15
C GLY A 290 26.79 -4.55 7.96
N PHE A 291 26.53 -4.32 9.24
CA PHE A 291 26.12 -5.38 10.17
C PHE A 291 24.67 -5.82 9.92
N SER A 292 24.45 -7.13 9.90
CA SER A 292 23.15 -7.78 9.94
C SER A 292 23.26 -9.16 10.59
N ASN A 293 22.15 -9.71 11.04
CA ASN A 293 22.05 -11.07 11.59
C ASN A 293 20.63 -11.63 11.33
N ALA A 294 20.28 -12.72 12.01
CA ALA A 294 18.96 -13.37 11.86
C ALA A 294 17.78 -12.47 12.30
N ASP A 295 18.02 -11.48 13.17
CA ASP A 295 16.99 -10.63 13.75
C ASP A 295 17.01 -9.20 13.21
N ILE A 296 18.19 -8.70 12.81
CA ILE A 296 18.45 -7.30 12.49
C ILE A 296 18.79 -7.18 11.01
N ILE A 297 18.10 -6.26 10.35
CA ILE A 297 18.32 -5.95 8.93
C ILE A 297 19.68 -5.27 8.70
N PRO A 298 20.26 -5.36 7.49
CA PRO A 298 21.52 -4.69 7.17
C PRO A 298 21.38 -3.16 7.15
N TYR A 299 22.52 -2.48 7.23
CA TYR A 299 22.59 -1.03 7.06
C TYR A 299 22.13 -0.58 5.67
N GLY A 300 22.54 -1.32 4.65
CA GLY A 300 22.17 -1.18 3.26
C GLY A 300 22.41 -2.50 2.54
N GLU A 301 22.15 -2.54 1.25
CA GLU A 301 22.35 -3.75 0.44
C GLU A 301 22.58 -3.42 -1.04
N ILE A 302 23.16 -4.40 -1.74
CA ILE A 302 23.18 -4.46 -3.19
C ILE A 302 22.52 -5.77 -3.63
N GLY A 303 21.54 -5.67 -4.54
CA GLY A 303 20.73 -6.81 -4.99
C GLY A 303 20.77 -6.99 -6.50
N TYR A 304 20.84 -8.23 -6.94
CA TYR A 304 20.87 -8.64 -8.34
C TYR A 304 19.66 -9.54 -8.61
N PHE A 305 18.89 -9.18 -9.64
CA PHE A 305 17.68 -9.90 -10.04
C PHE A 305 17.74 -10.16 -11.54
N SER A 306 17.67 -11.42 -11.95
CA SER A 306 17.65 -11.81 -13.35
C SER A 306 16.22 -12.18 -13.76
N PHE A 307 15.61 -11.36 -14.59
CA PHE A 307 14.25 -11.56 -15.09
C PHE A 307 14.29 -12.19 -16.46
N PRO A 308 13.62 -13.35 -16.69
CA PRO A 308 13.50 -13.94 -18.01
C PRO A 308 12.90 -12.94 -19.01
N ASP A 309 13.56 -12.73 -20.15
CA ASP A 309 13.11 -11.87 -21.21
C ASP A 309 12.53 -12.68 -22.37
N GLY A 310 11.23 -12.63 -22.50
CA GLY A 310 10.49 -13.39 -23.50
C GLY A 310 10.34 -14.88 -23.20
N ASN A 311 9.72 -15.60 -24.16
CA ASN A 311 9.30 -17.00 -23.98
C ASN A 311 10.45 -18.02 -24.08
N ASN A 312 11.66 -17.61 -24.45
CA ASN A 312 12.75 -18.55 -24.76
C ASN A 312 13.70 -18.84 -23.60
N GLY A 313 13.57 -18.11 -22.46
CA GLY A 313 14.34 -18.37 -21.22
C GLY A 313 15.88 -18.21 -21.32
N ASN A 314 16.40 -17.79 -22.50
CA ASN A 314 17.83 -17.67 -22.75
C ASN A 314 18.36 -16.24 -22.61
N GLU A 315 17.48 -15.25 -22.58
CA GLU A 315 17.83 -13.85 -22.39
C GLU A 315 17.23 -13.37 -21.08
N PHE A 316 17.93 -12.46 -20.41
CA PHE A 316 17.50 -11.88 -19.14
C PHE A 316 17.60 -10.35 -19.20
N ILE A 317 16.67 -9.71 -18.48
CA ILE A 317 16.82 -8.32 -18.07
C ILE A 317 17.43 -8.35 -16.67
N GLU A 318 18.64 -7.79 -16.53
CA GLU A 318 19.34 -7.74 -15.27
C GLU A 318 18.95 -6.47 -14.51
N VAL A 319 18.40 -6.60 -13.33
CA VAL A 319 18.03 -5.49 -12.47
C VAL A 319 18.93 -5.48 -11.24
N THR A 320 19.60 -4.35 -10.99
CA THR A 320 20.45 -4.18 -9.81
C THR A 320 19.86 -3.11 -8.90
N TRP A 321 19.64 -3.47 -7.66
CA TRP A 321 19.22 -2.61 -6.57
C TRP A 321 20.40 -2.13 -5.73
N TYR A 322 20.36 -0.87 -5.29
CA TYR A 322 21.37 -0.29 -4.41
C TYR A 322 20.69 0.51 -3.29
N SER A 323 21.08 0.27 -2.04
CA SER A 323 20.72 1.12 -0.89
C SER A 323 21.96 1.48 -0.07
N GLY A 324 21.78 2.18 1.05
CA GLY A 324 22.91 2.55 1.91
C GLY A 324 23.84 3.62 1.33
N GLY A 325 23.38 4.37 0.31
CA GLY A 325 24.21 5.38 -0.36
C GLY A 325 25.12 4.82 -1.46
N LEU A 326 24.93 3.57 -1.87
CA LEU A 326 25.61 2.98 -3.01
C LEU A 326 25.02 3.48 -4.33
N TYR A 327 25.87 3.53 -5.37
CA TYR A 327 25.48 3.97 -6.70
C TYR A 327 25.96 2.98 -7.76
N PRO A 328 25.25 2.89 -8.91
CA PRO A 328 25.73 2.12 -10.06
C PRO A 328 26.98 2.74 -10.67
N LYS A 329 27.79 1.89 -11.29
CA LYS A 329 28.88 2.36 -12.15
C LYS A 329 28.28 3.09 -13.35
N LYS A 330 28.83 4.26 -13.68
CA LYS A 330 28.43 5.02 -14.85
C LYS A 330 28.87 4.30 -16.13
N PRO A 331 27.95 3.93 -17.04
CA PRO A 331 28.31 3.30 -18.31
C PRO A 331 28.98 4.31 -19.26
N LYS A 332 29.73 3.79 -20.24
CA LYS A 332 30.48 4.61 -21.19
C LYS A 332 29.57 5.49 -22.07
N GLN A 333 28.33 5.12 -22.22
CA GLN A 333 27.31 5.83 -23.01
C GLN A 333 26.82 7.12 -22.35
N LEU A 334 27.13 7.35 -21.08
CA LEU A 334 26.76 8.57 -20.38
C LEU A 334 27.93 9.57 -20.35
N PRO A 335 27.63 10.90 -20.31
CA PRO A 335 28.64 11.93 -20.12
C PRO A 335 29.44 11.69 -18.82
N SER A 336 30.76 11.94 -18.86
CA SER A 336 31.62 11.74 -17.67
C SER A 336 31.26 12.65 -16.50
N ASP A 337 30.79 13.85 -16.80
CA ASP A 337 30.39 14.89 -15.86
C ASP A 337 28.94 14.77 -15.36
N LEU A 338 28.16 13.84 -15.91
CA LEU A 338 26.78 13.61 -15.41
C LEU A 338 26.83 13.19 -13.94
N VAL A 339 26.16 13.96 -13.08
CA VAL A 339 25.96 13.62 -11.68
C VAL A 339 24.61 12.92 -11.51
N PHE A 340 24.63 11.76 -10.89
CA PHE A 340 23.39 11.08 -10.53
C PHE A 340 22.68 11.80 -9.37
N SER A 341 21.36 11.86 -9.43
CA SER A 341 20.54 12.32 -8.31
C SER A 341 20.72 11.38 -7.10
N ARG A 342 20.39 11.87 -5.90
CA ARG A 342 20.51 11.09 -4.66
C ARG A 342 19.68 9.80 -4.68
N ARG A 343 18.58 9.79 -5.45
CA ARG A 343 17.69 8.65 -5.69
C ARG A 343 17.34 8.63 -7.16
N GLY A 344 17.27 7.45 -7.78
CA GLY A 344 16.91 7.36 -9.19
C GLY A 344 17.03 5.97 -9.76
N ALA A 345 16.81 5.90 -11.07
CA ALA A 345 17.01 4.68 -11.84
C ALA A 345 17.70 4.97 -13.18
N MET A 346 18.41 3.99 -13.69
CA MET A 346 19.06 4.00 -14.99
C MET A 346 18.68 2.73 -15.75
N TYR A 347 18.31 2.90 -17.01
CA TYR A 347 17.91 1.84 -17.91
C TYR A 347 18.86 1.83 -19.09
N ILE A 348 19.52 0.72 -19.35
CA ILE A 348 20.49 0.56 -20.44
C ILE A 348 19.85 -0.30 -21.52
N GLY A 349 19.59 0.30 -22.66
CA GLY A 349 19.01 -0.34 -23.82
C GLY A 349 19.99 -0.38 -25.01
N GLU A 350 19.57 -1.03 -26.09
CA GLU A 350 20.38 -1.23 -27.30
C GLU A 350 20.67 0.08 -28.03
N LYS A 351 19.78 1.08 -27.91
CA LYS A 351 19.88 2.35 -28.65
C LYS A 351 20.29 3.53 -27.76
N GLY A 352 20.37 3.34 -26.45
CA GLY A 352 20.71 4.43 -25.54
C GLY A 352 20.50 4.08 -24.07
N VAL A 353 20.71 5.10 -23.24
CA VAL A 353 20.55 5.02 -21.79
C VAL A 353 19.50 6.04 -21.33
N MET A 354 18.54 5.62 -20.54
CA MET A 354 17.59 6.51 -19.88
C MET A 354 17.95 6.60 -18.40
N VAL A 355 17.96 7.83 -17.85
CA VAL A 355 18.22 8.10 -16.44
C VAL A 355 17.04 8.88 -15.87
N THR A 356 16.54 8.44 -14.72
CA THR A 356 15.51 9.13 -13.94
C THR A 356 16.04 9.53 -12.57
N GLY A 357 15.50 10.62 -12.02
CA GLY A 357 15.71 11.03 -10.63
C GLY A 357 14.37 11.14 -9.90
N ASN A 358 14.40 11.39 -8.61
CA ASN A 358 13.19 11.55 -7.81
C ASN A 358 12.45 12.83 -8.23
N GLY A 359 11.32 12.68 -8.91
CA GLY A 359 10.48 13.77 -9.42
C GLY A 359 10.91 14.37 -10.76
N ASP A 360 11.99 13.90 -11.35
CA ASP A 360 12.52 14.41 -12.62
C ASP A 360 11.87 13.74 -13.84
N THR A 361 11.79 14.48 -14.94
CA THR A 361 11.48 13.91 -16.25
C THR A 361 12.64 13.01 -16.70
N PRO A 362 12.36 11.83 -17.31
CA PRO A 362 13.41 10.96 -17.82
C PRO A 362 14.34 11.69 -18.80
N LYS A 363 15.65 11.47 -18.65
CA LYS A 363 16.69 11.97 -19.56
C LYS A 363 17.23 10.81 -20.40
N VAL A 364 17.18 10.94 -21.71
CA VAL A 364 17.66 9.92 -22.65
C VAL A 364 18.96 10.36 -23.26
N PHE A 365 19.95 9.46 -23.25
CA PHE A 365 21.28 9.68 -23.82
C PHE A 365 21.55 8.66 -24.94
N SER A 366 22.08 9.13 -26.05
CA SER A 366 22.62 8.29 -27.12
C SER A 366 24.06 8.74 -27.37
N ASP A 367 25.01 7.82 -27.24
CA ASP A 367 26.45 8.07 -27.39
C ASP A 367 26.90 9.37 -26.69
N LYS A 368 26.71 9.46 -25.37
CA LYS A 368 27.02 10.60 -24.50
C LYS A 368 26.26 11.90 -24.77
N THR A 369 25.39 11.90 -25.78
CA THR A 369 24.63 13.08 -26.16
C THR A 369 23.21 13.01 -25.57
N LEU A 370 22.78 14.06 -24.88
CA LEU A 370 21.40 14.21 -24.43
C LEU A 370 20.48 14.38 -25.64
N VAL A 371 19.51 13.50 -25.76
CA VAL A 371 18.44 13.61 -26.78
C VAL A 371 17.47 14.69 -26.30
N LYS A 372 17.44 15.82 -27.02
CA LYS A 372 16.71 17.03 -26.58
C LYS A 372 15.19 16.90 -26.63
N SER A 373 14.66 16.07 -27.50
CA SER A 373 13.22 15.88 -27.65
C SER A 373 12.95 14.39 -27.86
N VAL A 374 12.20 13.83 -26.92
CA VAL A 374 11.73 12.44 -26.99
C VAL A 374 10.24 12.45 -26.75
N GLU A 375 9.50 12.06 -27.78
CA GLU A 375 8.04 11.94 -27.69
C GLU A 375 7.68 10.45 -27.61
N PRO A 376 7.17 9.99 -26.46
CA PRO A 376 6.74 8.61 -26.32
C PRO A 376 5.48 8.36 -27.16
N THR A 377 5.51 7.29 -27.93
CA THR A 377 4.38 6.86 -28.78
C THR A 377 3.29 6.13 -27.98
N PHE A 378 3.66 5.50 -26.88
CA PHE A 378 2.72 4.89 -25.94
C PHE A 378 2.34 5.90 -24.85
N LYS A 379 1.05 5.91 -24.49
CA LYS A 379 0.52 6.75 -23.41
C LYS A 379 -0.30 5.91 -22.45
N LEU A 380 -0.06 6.13 -21.16
CA LEU A 380 -0.86 5.55 -20.10
C LEU A 380 -2.24 6.24 -20.01
N PRO A 381 -3.29 5.52 -19.59
CA PRO A 381 -4.56 6.16 -19.22
C PRO A 381 -4.33 7.29 -18.22
N PRO A 382 -5.09 8.38 -18.25
CA PRO A 382 -4.92 9.48 -17.30
C PRO A 382 -5.15 9.02 -15.86
N THR A 383 -4.55 9.72 -14.91
CA THR A 383 -4.78 9.55 -13.47
C THR A 383 -5.23 10.88 -12.87
N GLU A 384 -6.12 10.82 -11.92
CA GLU A 384 -6.53 11.96 -11.11
C GLU A 384 -5.77 12.01 -9.77
N GLY A 385 -4.83 11.10 -9.58
CA GLY A 385 -4.02 10.97 -8.36
C GLY A 385 -4.32 9.69 -7.59
N HIS A 386 -3.32 9.22 -6.86
CA HIS A 386 -3.27 7.89 -6.29
C HIS A 386 -4.49 7.52 -5.45
N HIS A 387 -4.87 8.37 -4.47
CA HIS A 387 -6.06 8.12 -3.65
C HIS A 387 -7.35 8.30 -4.44
N ARG A 388 -7.41 9.26 -5.40
CA ARG A 388 -8.59 9.48 -6.23
C ARG A 388 -8.89 8.29 -7.13
N ASP A 389 -7.87 7.67 -7.72
CA ASP A 389 -8.03 6.49 -8.56
C ASP A 389 -8.66 5.32 -7.78
N TRP A 390 -8.27 5.14 -6.51
CA TRP A 390 -8.91 4.15 -5.63
C TRP A 390 -10.37 4.46 -5.33
N ILE A 391 -10.69 5.71 -4.99
CA ILE A 391 -12.07 6.14 -4.74
C ILE A 391 -12.94 6.01 -6.00
N ASN A 392 -12.39 6.33 -7.16
CA ASN A 392 -13.09 6.15 -8.44
C ASN A 392 -13.39 4.65 -8.68
N ALA A 393 -12.44 3.76 -8.38
CA ALA A 393 -12.66 2.31 -8.49
C ALA A 393 -13.74 1.81 -7.51
N ILE A 394 -13.80 2.33 -6.27
CA ILE A 394 -14.88 2.02 -5.31
C ILE A 394 -16.25 2.41 -5.88
N LYS A 395 -16.33 3.50 -6.61
CA LYS A 395 -17.56 4.02 -7.23
C LYS A 395 -17.91 3.37 -8.58
N GLY A 396 -17.25 2.27 -8.92
CA GLY A 396 -17.51 1.51 -10.15
C GLY A 396 -16.75 2.00 -11.37
N GLY A 397 -15.77 2.87 -11.20
CA GLY A 397 -14.80 3.23 -12.23
C GLY A 397 -13.78 2.13 -12.53
N PRO A 398 -12.78 2.41 -13.39
CA PRO A 398 -11.72 1.47 -13.69
C PRO A 398 -10.96 1.05 -12.42
N ALA A 399 -10.45 -0.18 -12.39
CA ALA A 399 -9.57 -0.62 -11.33
C ALA A 399 -8.34 0.29 -11.25
N ALA A 400 -7.91 0.60 -10.02
CA ALA A 400 -6.70 1.38 -9.80
C ALA A 400 -5.49 0.64 -10.39
N SER A 401 -4.55 1.38 -10.99
CA SER A 401 -3.39 0.78 -11.68
C SER A 401 -2.44 0.05 -10.73
N SER A 402 -2.40 0.44 -9.45
CA SER A 402 -1.66 -0.25 -8.39
C SER A 402 -2.59 -1.09 -7.49
N ASN A 403 -3.57 -1.79 -8.08
CA ASN A 403 -4.43 -2.72 -7.35
C ASN A 403 -3.63 -3.87 -6.73
N PHE A 404 -4.25 -4.68 -5.88
CA PHE A 404 -3.54 -5.74 -5.16
C PHE A 404 -2.99 -6.86 -6.04
N GLU A 405 -3.47 -7.06 -7.26
CA GLU A 405 -2.87 -7.99 -8.20
C GLU A 405 -1.49 -7.48 -8.63
N TYR A 406 -1.38 -6.23 -9.05
CA TYR A 406 -0.11 -5.58 -9.37
C TYR A 406 0.76 -5.37 -8.12
N GLY A 407 0.18 -4.86 -7.04
CA GLY A 407 0.88 -4.58 -5.80
C GLY A 407 1.50 -5.82 -5.16
N ALA A 408 0.82 -6.96 -5.20
CA ALA A 408 1.35 -8.23 -4.71
C ALA A 408 2.50 -8.74 -5.57
N HIS A 409 2.39 -8.62 -6.89
CA HIS A 409 3.46 -8.97 -7.81
C HIS A 409 4.73 -8.16 -7.55
N LEU A 410 4.61 -6.84 -7.48
CA LEU A 410 5.73 -5.95 -7.17
C LEU A 410 6.31 -6.21 -5.78
N THR A 411 5.45 -6.48 -4.79
CA THR A 411 5.88 -6.84 -3.43
C THR A 411 6.60 -8.18 -3.41
N GLU A 412 6.15 -9.20 -4.16
CA GLU A 412 6.85 -10.49 -4.27
C GLU A 412 8.28 -10.32 -4.82
N ILE A 413 8.48 -9.46 -5.81
CA ILE A 413 9.83 -9.15 -6.33
C ILE A 413 10.73 -8.62 -5.21
N THR A 414 10.26 -7.67 -4.41
CA THR A 414 11.04 -7.12 -3.29
C THR A 414 11.30 -8.15 -2.19
N LEU A 415 10.29 -8.96 -1.87
CA LEU A 415 10.38 -10.00 -0.85
C LEU A 415 11.33 -11.14 -1.24
N LEU A 416 11.50 -11.44 -2.52
CA LEU A 416 12.52 -12.39 -2.99
C LEU A 416 13.94 -11.88 -2.69
N GLY A 417 14.18 -10.58 -2.81
CA GLY A 417 15.44 -9.99 -2.39
C GLY A 417 15.63 -10.02 -0.86
N VAL A 418 14.58 -9.74 -0.10
CA VAL A 418 14.58 -9.89 1.36
C VAL A 418 14.85 -11.35 1.77
N LEU A 419 14.29 -12.32 1.06
CA LEU A 419 14.54 -13.74 1.30
C LEU A 419 16.03 -14.08 1.14
N SER A 420 16.70 -13.59 0.09
CA SER A 420 18.15 -13.76 -0.09
C SER A 420 18.93 -13.16 1.09
N LEU A 421 18.60 -11.95 1.54
CA LEU A 421 19.22 -11.32 2.71
C LEU A 421 19.05 -12.16 3.99
N ARG A 422 17.87 -12.67 4.26
CA ARG A 422 17.57 -13.51 5.44
C ARG A 422 18.30 -14.86 5.38
N LEU A 423 18.66 -15.31 4.19
CA LEU A 423 19.48 -16.50 3.94
C LEU A 423 20.99 -16.17 3.85
N GLY A 424 21.43 -14.99 4.37
CA GLY A 424 22.81 -14.61 4.42
C GLY A 424 23.43 -14.21 3.06
N GLY A 425 22.62 -13.79 2.11
CA GLY A 425 23.05 -13.43 0.75
C GLY A 425 23.12 -14.62 -0.21
N ALA A 426 22.41 -15.70 0.10
CA ALA A 426 22.35 -16.88 -0.77
C ALA A 426 21.75 -16.53 -2.13
N LEU A 427 22.31 -17.13 -3.19
CA LEU A 427 21.69 -17.11 -4.51
C LEU A 427 20.41 -17.95 -4.48
N ILE A 428 19.29 -17.36 -4.86
CA ILE A 428 18.00 -18.01 -4.98
C ILE A 428 17.72 -18.29 -6.45
N GLU A 429 17.46 -19.55 -6.77
CA GLU A 429 16.80 -19.97 -8.00
C GLU A 429 15.32 -20.15 -7.66
N TRP A 430 14.46 -19.29 -8.26
CA TRP A 430 13.07 -19.21 -7.87
C TRP A 430 12.14 -20.03 -8.75
N ASP A 431 11.50 -21.04 -8.18
CA ASP A 431 10.36 -21.72 -8.79
C ASP A 431 9.07 -20.97 -8.45
N ALA A 432 8.71 -20.03 -9.31
CA ALA A 432 7.54 -19.17 -9.14
C ALA A 432 6.22 -19.97 -9.09
N LYS A 433 6.13 -21.08 -9.82
CA LYS A 433 4.91 -21.90 -9.87
C LYS A 433 4.65 -22.59 -8.53
N ASN A 434 5.68 -23.14 -7.92
CA ASN A 434 5.57 -23.88 -6.68
C ASN A 434 5.88 -23.04 -5.43
N MET A 435 6.25 -21.75 -5.62
CA MET A 435 6.64 -20.82 -4.56
C MET A 435 7.80 -21.40 -3.72
N LYS A 436 8.91 -21.77 -4.39
CA LYS A 436 10.06 -22.43 -3.75
C LYS A 436 11.38 -21.83 -4.20
N ALA A 437 12.30 -21.71 -3.25
CA ALA A 437 13.73 -21.51 -3.54
C ALA A 437 14.37 -22.90 -3.76
N VAL A 438 14.80 -23.16 -4.99
CA VAL A 438 15.32 -24.48 -5.37
C VAL A 438 16.59 -24.80 -4.57
N GLY A 439 16.62 -25.98 -3.96
CA GLY A 439 17.77 -26.45 -3.17
C GLY A 439 18.01 -25.73 -1.81
N LEU A 440 17.11 -24.84 -1.39
CA LEU A 440 17.22 -24.07 -0.17
C LEU A 440 16.02 -24.31 0.77
N PRO A 441 15.90 -25.47 1.43
CA PRO A 441 14.71 -25.80 2.24
C PRO A 441 14.46 -24.83 3.40
N LYS A 442 15.51 -24.20 3.95
CA LYS A 442 15.37 -23.18 5.00
C LYS A 442 14.59 -21.94 4.52
N ALA A 443 14.51 -21.71 3.22
CA ALA A 443 13.73 -20.62 2.65
C ALA A 443 12.24 -20.71 3.00
N ASP A 444 11.71 -21.93 3.14
CA ASP A 444 10.28 -22.17 3.43
C ASP A 444 9.83 -21.49 4.72
N GLU A 445 10.72 -21.35 5.72
CA GLU A 445 10.46 -20.66 6.99
C GLU A 445 10.18 -19.15 6.80
N TYR A 446 10.76 -18.54 5.76
CA TYR A 446 10.64 -17.11 5.45
C TYR A 446 9.65 -16.82 4.32
N ILE A 447 9.42 -17.80 3.43
CA ILE A 447 8.39 -17.72 2.39
C ILE A 447 7.02 -17.69 3.03
N ARG A 448 6.83 -18.50 4.08
CA ARG A 448 5.63 -18.54 4.92
C ARG A 448 6.05 -18.58 6.39
N GLU A 449 5.94 -17.44 7.03
CA GLU A 449 6.25 -17.33 8.45
C GLU A 449 5.14 -17.93 9.32
N SER A 450 5.52 -18.43 10.51
CA SER A 450 4.56 -18.96 11.47
C SER A 450 3.71 -17.85 12.08
N GLU A 451 2.46 -18.14 12.34
CA GLU A 451 1.47 -17.23 12.89
C GLU A 451 1.19 -17.60 14.36
N ARG A 452 0.96 -16.59 15.18
CA ARG A 452 0.53 -16.78 16.56
C ARG A 452 -0.93 -17.22 16.59
N LYS A 453 -1.28 -18.12 17.49
CA LYS A 453 -2.67 -18.59 17.70
C LYS A 453 -3.64 -17.41 17.86
N GLY A 454 -4.74 -17.43 17.09
CA GLY A 454 -5.74 -16.37 17.02
C GLY A 454 -5.38 -15.22 16.06
N TRP A 455 -4.28 -15.39 15.31
CA TRP A 455 -3.84 -14.50 14.24
C TRP A 455 -3.58 -15.26 12.93
N GLU A 456 -4.33 -16.33 12.73
CA GLU A 456 -4.21 -17.11 11.50
C GLU A 456 -4.69 -16.27 10.30
N LEU A 457 -3.90 -16.26 9.23
CA LEU A 457 -4.26 -15.53 8.02
C LEU A 457 -5.49 -16.18 7.37
N PRO A 458 -6.55 -15.42 7.05
CA PRO A 458 -7.67 -15.94 6.29
C PRO A 458 -7.21 -16.54 4.96
N LYS A 459 -7.89 -17.59 4.49
CA LYS A 459 -7.60 -18.17 3.18
C LYS A 459 -8.20 -17.30 2.07
N GLY A 460 -7.42 -17.01 1.06
CA GLY A 460 -7.77 -16.25 -0.13
C GLY A 460 -8.68 -17.01 -1.13
#